data_0c30ea4f11c19e1bcbc2fc4ec39282e1
#
_entry.id   0c30ea4f11c19e1bcbc2fc4ec39282e1
#
_cell.length_a   1.000
_cell.length_b   1.000
_cell.length_c   1.000
_cell.angle_alpha   90.00
_cell.angle_beta   90.00
_cell.angle_gamma   90.00
#
_symmetry.space_group_name_H-M   'P 1'
#
loop_
_entity.id
_entity.type
_entity.pdbx_description
1 polymer ?
#
loop_
_entity_poly.entity_id
_entity_poly.type
_entity_poly.pdbx_seq_one_letter_code
_entity_poly.pdbx_strand_id
1 'polypeptide(L)'
;MIYPKSIATLIEQFQKFPSVGPKSAQRMAFQILKMPASEVEKFTDAILVAKRSAKTCEVCFNISTQSPCEICESTNRNHSVICVVAETKDLIAIERTNEYRGLYHVLQGLISPMDGIGAEDIRIKELLTRLTDDNVQEVILALTPSVEGEATSLYLTKLIKPFGIKISRIAFGLPVGVDLEFADDATLARAIEGRSEL
;
A
#
# COMPACT_ATOMS: atom_id res chain seq x y z
N MET A 1 37.63 -5.63 -16.46
CA MET A 1 36.27 -6.13 -16.08
C MET A 1 36.43 -7.56 -15.59
N ILE A 2 35.91 -7.89 -14.42
CA ILE A 2 36.06 -9.22 -13.80
C ILE A 2 35.12 -10.26 -14.41
N TYR A 3 33.99 -9.80 -14.98
CA TYR A 3 32.95 -10.64 -15.57
C TYR A 3 32.75 -10.39 -17.06
N PRO A 4 32.32 -11.39 -17.84
CA PRO A 4 31.79 -11.18 -19.20
C PRO A 4 30.68 -10.13 -19.20
N LYS A 5 30.59 -9.35 -20.27
CA LYS A 5 29.69 -8.20 -20.38
C LYS A 5 28.22 -8.57 -20.06
N SER A 6 27.74 -9.71 -20.56
CA SER A 6 26.35 -10.17 -20.29
C SER A 6 26.09 -10.42 -18.82
N ILE A 7 27.04 -11.01 -18.09
CA ILE A 7 26.94 -11.28 -16.66
C ILE A 7 26.99 -9.96 -15.87
N ALA A 8 27.89 -9.06 -16.24
CA ALA A 8 27.96 -7.73 -15.61
C ALA A 8 26.63 -6.97 -15.76
N THR A 9 26.05 -6.95 -16.97
CA THR A 9 24.75 -6.32 -17.22
C THR A 9 23.64 -6.94 -16.35
N LEU A 10 23.59 -8.27 -16.22
CA LEU A 10 22.59 -8.93 -15.37
C LEU A 10 22.73 -8.52 -13.90
N ILE A 11 23.95 -8.45 -13.37
CA ILE A 11 24.24 -7.98 -12.02
C ILE A 11 23.75 -6.53 -11.84
N GLU A 12 24.04 -5.65 -12.80
CA GLU A 12 23.58 -4.25 -12.78
C GLU A 12 22.05 -4.13 -12.76
N GLN A 13 21.31 -5.01 -13.49
CA GLN A 13 19.85 -4.99 -13.42
C GLN A 13 19.34 -5.35 -12.03
N PHE A 14 19.93 -6.35 -11.35
CA PHE A 14 19.56 -6.68 -9.98
C PHE A 14 19.90 -5.58 -8.97
N GLN A 15 20.96 -4.81 -9.18
CA GLN A 15 21.31 -3.68 -8.32
C GLN A 15 20.32 -2.52 -8.36
N LYS A 16 19.45 -2.47 -9.37
CA LYS A 16 18.37 -1.45 -9.44
C LYS A 16 17.24 -1.68 -8.43
N PHE A 17 17.17 -2.87 -7.83
CA PHE A 17 16.15 -3.15 -6.81
C PHE A 17 16.54 -2.54 -5.47
N PRO A 18 15.57 -1.94 -4.73
CA PRO A 18 15.83 -1.42 -3.40
C PRO A 18 16.43 -2.49 -2.49
N SER A 19 17.38 -2.10 -1.64
CA SER A 19 18.07 -2.98 -0.69
C SER A 19 18.92 -4.11 -1.32
N VAL A 20 19.10 -4.12 -2.64
CA VAL A 20 19.97 -5.08 -3.33
C VAL A 20 21.34 -4.47 -3.59
N GLY A 21 22.29 -4.77 -2.71
CA GLY A 21 23.69 -4.37 -2.86
C GLY A 21 24.46 -5.26 -3.87
N PRO A 22 25.71 -4.87 -4.22
CA PRO A 22 26.53 -5.57 -5.22
C PRO A 22 26.68 -7.08 -4.95
N LYS A 23 26.91 -7.49 -3.68
CA LYS A 23 27.07 -8.91 -3.30
C LYS A 23 25.77 -9.71 -3.51
N SER A 24 24.62 -9.13 -3.14
CA SER A 24 23.31 -9.77 -3.33
C SER A 24 22.96 -9.88 -4.81
N ALA A 25 23.17 -8.82 -5.59
CA ALA A 25 22.96 -8.81 -7.04
C ALA A 25 23.81 -9.88 -7.73
N GLN A 26 25.08 -9.99 -7.36
CA GLN A 26 25.98 -11.03 -7.86
C GLN A 26 25.43 -12.43 -7.55
N ARG A 27 25.02 -12.70 -6.31
CA ARG A 27 24.44 -14.00 -5.93
C ARG A 27 23.19 -14.33 -6.75
N MET A 28 22.29 -13.36 -6.95
CA MET A 28 21.10 -13.53 -7.79
C MET A 28 21.47 -13.86 -9.23
N ALA A 29 22.39 -13.12 -9.84
CA ALA A 29 22.86 -13.38 -11.21
C ALA A 29 23.46 -14.78 -11.35
N PHE A 30 24.32 -15.19 -10.45
CA PHE A 30 24.89 -16.55 -10.49
C PHE A 30 23.87 -17.65 -10.21
N GLN A 31 22.80 -17.37 -9.43
CA GLN A 31 21.70 -18.32 -9.28
C GLN A 31 20.95 -18.51 -10.60
N ILE A 32 20.65 -17.44 -11.32
CA ILE A 32 20.02 -17.52 -12.67
C ILE A 32 20.86 -18.36 -13.62
N LEU A 33 22.20 -18.19 -13.61
CA LEU A 33 23.10 -18.98 -14.48
C LEU A 33 23.11 -20.48 -14.15
N LYS A 34 22.70 -20.88 -12.95
CA LYS A 34 22.59 -22.29 -12.53
C LYS A 34 21.24 -22.90 -12.85
N MET A 35 20.23 -22.07 -13.12
CA MET A 35 18.88 -22.55 -13.44
C MET A 35 18.83 -23.16 -14.85
N PRO A 36 17.98 -24.17 -15.09
CA PRO A 36 17.67 -24.62 -16.45
C PRO A 36 17.11 -23.48 -17.31
N ALA A 37 17.47 -23.44 -18.59
CA ALA A 37 17.02 -22.40 -19.52
C ALA A 37 15.47 -22.23 -19.51
N SER A 38 14.74 -23.34 -19.46
CA SER A 38 13.27 -23.33 -19.41
C SER A 38 12.69 -22.65 -18.16
N GLU A 39 13.39 -22.69 -17.03
CA GLU A 39 12.97 -21.97 -15.81
C GLU A 39 13.29 -20.47 -15.92
N VAL A 40 14.42 -20.12 -16.53
CA VAL A 40 14.79 -18.72 -16.79
C VAL A 40 13.80 -18.07 -17.75
N GLU A 41 13.38 -18.78 -18.81
CA GLU A 41 12.33 -18.33 -19.73
C GLU A 41 11.02 -18.06 -18.99
N LYS A 42 10.55 -19.02 -18.19
CA LYS A 42 9.33 -18.84 -17.38
C LYS A 42 9.43 -17.64 -16.43
N PHE A 43 10.59 -17.45 -15.79
CA PHE A 43 10.81 -16.32 -14.90
C PHE A 43 10.75 -14.99 -15.66
N THR A 44 11.41 -14.91 -16.82
CA THR A 44 11.39 -13.73 -17.68
C THR A 44 10.00 -13.42 -18.18
N ASP A 45 9.26 -14.44 -18.64
CA ASP A 45 7.88 -14.30 -19.09
C ASP A 45 6.97 -13.82 -17.97
N ALA A 46 7.11 -14.36 -16.75
CA ALA A 46 6.33 -13.91 -15.60
C ALA A 46 6.51 -12.40 -15.31
N ILE A 47 7.75 -11.90 -15.39
CA ILE A 47 8.06 -10.47 -15.25
C ILE A 47 7.35 -9.65 -16.34
N LEU A 48 7.48 -10.07 -17.59
CA LEU A 48 6.91 -9.35 -18.73
C LEU A 48 5.37 -9.36 -18.68
N VAL A 49 4.77 -10.50 -18.38
CA VAL A 49 3.31 -10.65 -18.26
C VAL A 49 2.79 -9.76 -17.12
N ALA A 50 3.38 -9.83 -15.93
CA ALA A 50 2.99 -9.00 -14.80
C ALA A 50 3.09 -7.51 -15.14
N LYS A 51 4.20 -7.06 -15.76
CA LYS A 51 4.39 -5.65 -16.15
C LYS A 51 3.37 -5.17 -17.18
N ARG A 52 3.00 -6.04 -18.14
CA ARG A 52 2.07 -5.69 -19.22
C ARG A 52 0.60 -5.75 -18.78
N SER A 53 0.25 -6.68 -17.89
CA SER A 53 -1.13 -6.86 -17.41
C SER A 53 -1.50 -5.94 -16.27
N ALA A 54 -0.52 -5.47 -15.48
CA ALA A 54 -0.77 -4.57 -14.37
C ALA A 54 -1.36 -3.24 -14.84
N LYS A 55 -2.54 -2.92 -14.31
CA LYS A 55 -3.28 -1.67 -14.53
C LYS A 55 -3.62 -1.05 -13.20
N THR A 56 -3.85 0.25 -13.20
CA THR A 56 -4.44 0.94 -12.05
C THR A 56 -5.96 0.95 -12.21
N CYS A 57 -6.68 0.52 -11.19
CA CYS A 57 -8.14 0.63 -11.17
C CYS A 57 -8.54 2.11 -11.21
N GLU A 58 -9.39 2.50 -12.14
CA GLU A 58 -9.84 3.88 -12.28
C GLU A 58 -10.74 4.37 -11.12
N VAL A 59 -11.30 3.43 -10.33
CA VAL A 59 -12.19 3.76 -9.22
C VAL A 59 -11.41 3.91 -7.90
N CYS A 60 -10.56 2.95 -7.54
CA CYS A 60 -9.90 2.91 -6.22
C CYS A 60 -8.38 3.08 -6.27
N PHE A 61 -7.80 3.17 -7.45
CA PHE A 61 -6.35 3.31 -7.69
C PHE A 61 -5.49 2.15 -7.20
N ASN A 62 -6.12 1.00 -6.89
CA ASN A 62 -5.40 -0.24 -6.63
C ASN A 62 -4.77 -0.81 -7.90
N ILE A 63 -3.68 -1.56 -7.75
CA ILE A 63 -3.10 -2.36 -8.85
C ILE A 63 -3.99 -3.57 -9.11
N SER A 64 -4.39 -3.77 -10.37
CA SER A 64 -5.25 -4.86 -10.82
C SER A 64 -4.88 -5.28 -12.24
N THR A 65 -5.49 -6.32 -12.77
CA THR A 65 -5.39 -6.70 -14.18
C THR A 65 -6.58 -6.19 -15.00
N GLN A 66 -7.63 -5.68 -14.33
CA GLN A 66 -8.84 -5.10 -14.92
C GLN A 66 -9.22 -3.78 -14.25
N SER A 67 -10.11 -2.99 -14.89
CA SER A 67 -10.67 -1.76 -14.33
C SER A 67 -12.15 -1.63 -14.74
N PRO A 68 -13.07 -1.54 -13.75
CA PRO A 68 -12.86 -1.60 -12.29
C PRO A 68 -12.23 -2.91 -11.81
N CYS A 69 -11.52 -2.86 -10.66
CA CYS A 69 -10.94 -4.07 -10.07
C CYS A 69 -12.03 -4.94 -9.41
N GLU A 70 -11.70 -6.21 -9.13
CA GLU A 70 -12.62 -7.18 -8.52
C GLU A 70 -13.27 -6.68 -7.21
N ILE A 71 -12.54 -5.89 -6.41
CA ILE A 71 -13.05 -5.29 -5.19
C ILE A 71 -14.12 -4.25 -5.48
N CYS A 72 -13.87 -3.37 -6.44
CA CYS A 72 -14.81 -2.29 -6.80
C CYS A 72 -16.06 -2.80 -7.53
N GLU A 73 -15.93 -3.90 -8.28
CA GLU A 73 -17.03 -4.51 -9.04
C GLU A 73 -17.91 -5.43 -8.19
N SER A 74 -17.39 -5.87 -7.02
CA SER A 74 -18.09 -6.82 -6.18
C SER A 74 -19.35 -6.24 -5.56
N THR A 75 -20.50 -6.83 -5.86
CA THR A 75 -21.81 -6.49 -5.26
C THR A 75 -21.98 -6.98 -3.82
N ASN A 76 -21.09 -7.87 -3.36
CA ASN A 76 -21.14 -8.43 -2.01
C ASN A 76 -20.42 -7.54 -0.98
N ARG A 77 -19.87 -6.39 -1.40
CA ARG A 77 -19.18 -5.46 -0.51
C ARG A 77 -20.09 -4.33 -0.07
N ASN A 78 -19.77 -3.78 1.09
CA ASN A 78 -20.46 -2.59 1.59
C ASN A 78 -19.91 -1.34 0.90
N HIS A 79 -20.67 -0.80 -0.05
CA HIS A 79 -20.31 0.38 -0.82
C HIS A 79 -20.42 1.70 -0.01
N SER A 80 -21.04 1.66 1.19
CA SER A 80 -21.13 2.85 2.04
C SER A 80 -19.90 3.14 2.90
N VAL A 81 -18.89 2.25 2.88
CA VAL A 81 -17.66 2.40 3.68
C VAL A 81 -16.44 2.33 2.78
N ILE A 82 -15.59 3.34 2.85
CA ILE A 82 -14.32 3.41 2.10
C ILE A 82 -13.14 3.41 3.06
N CYS A 83 -12.25 2.42 2.93
CA CYS A 83 -10.97 2.37 3.64
C CYS A 83 -9.89 3.02 2.78
N VAL A 84 -9.30 4.09 3.27
CA VAL A 84 -8.23 4.84 2.61
C VAL A 84 -6.88 4.33 3.09
N VAL A 85 -6.06 3.89 2.15
CA VAL A 85 -4.70 3.37 2.39
C VAL A 85 -3.67 4.14 1.57
N ALA A 86 -2.41 4.13 1.99
CA ALA A 86 -1.34 4.79 1.26
C ALA A 86 -0.96 4.02 -0.02
N GLU A 87 -0.78 2.71 0.08
CA GLU A 87 -0.30 1.87 -1.01
C GLU A 87 -1.11 0.57 -1.17
N THR A 88 -0.99 -0.07 -2.33
CA THR A 88 -1.61 -1.38 -2.60
C THR A 88 -1.21 -2.46 -1.59
N LYS A 89 0.03 -2.43 -1.07
CA LYS A 89 0.48 -3.40 -0.06
C LYS A 89 -0.33 -3.33 1.23
N ASP A 90 -0.77 -2.12 1.63
CA ASP A 90 -1.56 -1.89 2.83
C ASP A 90 -2.98 -2.45 2.65
N LEU A 91 -3.58 -2.23 1.47
CA LEU A 91 -4.83 -2.85 1.09
C LEU A 91 -4.75 -4.38 1.19
N ILE A 92 -3.71 -4.97 0.61
CA ILE A 92 -3.51 -6.43 0.64
C ILE A 92 -3.37 -6.94 2.08
N ALA A 93 -2.70 -6.18 2.96
CA ALA A 93 -2.57 -6.56 4.37
C ALA A 93 -3.93 -6.59 5.07
N ILE A 94 -4.81 -5.61 4.82
CA ILE A 94 -6.16 -5.59 5.38
C ILE A 94 -7.03 -6.70 4.77
N GLU A 95 -6.99 -6.93 3.47
CA GLU A 95 -7.76 -8.00 2.80
C GLU A 95 -7.41 -9.40 3.32
N ARG A 96 -6.16 -9.65 3.67
CA ARG A 96 -5.74 -10.94 4.25
C ARG A 96 -6.43 -11.28 5.56
N THR A 97 -6.93 -10.29 6.30
CA THR A 97 -7.67 -10.54 7.54
C THR A 97 -9.04 -11.14 7.28
N ASN A 98 -9.62 -10.94 6.10
CA ASN A 98 -10.99 -11.30 5.72
C ASN A 98 -12.09 -10.64 6.58
N GLU A 99 -11.76 -9.67 7.43
CA GLU A 99 -12.71 -9.00 8.32
C GLU A 99 -13.34 -7.76 7.67
N TYR A 100 -12.62 -7.08 6.78
CA TYR A 100 -13.11 -5.89 6.13
C TYR A 100 -13.90 -6.21 4.85
N ARG A 101 -15.11 -5.68 4.75
CA ARG A 101 -16.03 -5.91 3.62
C ARG A 101 -16.44 -4.64 2.88
N GLY A 102 -15.82 -3.51 3.16
CA GLY A 102 -16.04 -2.26 2.44
C GLY A 102 -15.19 -2.13 1.17
N LEU A 103 -15.23 -0.94 0.58
CA LEU A 103 -14.41 -0.56 -0.56
C LEU A 103 -13.09 0.09 -0.09
N TYR A 104 -12.15 0.22 -1.02
CA TYR A 104 -10.87 0.89 -0.75
C TYR A 104 -10.67 2.12 -1.63
N HIS A 105 -9.74 2.97 -1.18
CA HIS A 105 -9.12 4.00 -2.00
C HIS A 105 -7.62 4.04 -1.69
N VAL A 106 -6.80 3.85 -2.72
CA VAL A 106 -5.34 3.85 -2.62
C VAL A 106 -4.83 5.23 -3.03
N LEU A 107 -4.19 5.94 -2.09
CA LEU A 107 -3.67 7.29 -2.34
C LEU A 107 -2.45 7.30 -3.26
N GLN A 108 -1.75 6.17 -3.40
CA GLN A 108 -0.47 6.02 -4.11
C GLN A 108 0.66 6.85 -3.51
N GLY A 109 0.61 7.12 -2.19
CA GLY A 109 1.62 7.83 -1.42
C GLY A 109 1.04 8.54 -0.20
N LEU A 110 1.89 9.29 0.47
CA LEU A 110 1.59 10.17 1.59
C LEU A 110 2.11 11.56 1.30
N ILE A 111 1.53 12.58 1.91
CA ILE A 111 2.07 13.95 1.86
C ILE A 111 3.41 13.94 2.58
N SER A 112 4.50 14.23 1.86
CA SER A 112 5.86 14.28 2.36
C SER A 112 6.59 15.53 1.81
N PRO A 113 6.53 16.67 2.49
CA PRO A 113 7.21 17.87 2.04
C PRO A 113 8.72 17.70 1.91
N MET A 114 9.32 16.82 2.72
CA MET A 114 10.75 16.52 2.66
C MET A 114 11.15 15.82 1.36
N ASP A 115 10.24 15.00 0.81
CA ASP A 115 10.43 14.31 -0.47
C ASP A 115 9.82 15.09 -1.64
N GLY A 116 9.29 16.30 -1.40
CA GLY A 116 8.64 17.12 -2.42
C GLY A 116 7.28 16.60 -2.88
N ILE A 117 6.61 15.74 -2.08
CA ILE A 117 5.30 15.15 -2.41
C ILE A 117 4.19 15.99 -1.75
N GLY A 118 3.41 16.69 -2.57
CA GLY A 118 2.24 17.46 -2.17
C GLY A 118 0.94 16.67 -2.24
N ALA A 119 -0.15 17.33 -1.86
CA ALA A 119 -1.49 16.74 -1.93
C ALA A 119 -1.97 16.48 -3.37
N GLU A 120 -1.43 17.22 -4.33
CA GLU A 120 -1.70 17.12 -5.77
C GLU A 120 -0.97 15.93 -6.44
N ASP A 121 0.08 15.42 -5.81
CA ASP A 121 0.87 14.30 -6.33
C ASP A 121 0.27 12.94 -6.01
N ILE A 122 -0.68 12.89 -5.05
CA ILE A 122 -1.37 11.69 -4.60
C ILE A 122 -2.88 11.77 -4.87
N ARG A 123 -3.60 10.64 -4.77
CA ARG A 123 -4.99 10.49 -5.22
C ARG A 123 -6.04 11.05 -4.24
N ILE A 124 -5.80 12.24 -3.68
CA ILE A 124 -6.74 12.91 -2.77
C ILE A 124 -7.92 13.51 -3.54
N LYS A 125 -7.66 14.16 -4.68
CA LYS A 125 -8.70 14.77 -5.50
C LYS A 125 -9.75 13.74 -5.94
N GLU A 126 -9.28 12.59 -6.39
CA GLU A 126 -10.12 11.49 -6.84
C GLU A 126 -10.91 10.86 -5.67
N LEU A 127 -10.33 10.79 -4.47
CA LEU A 127 -11.06 10.41 -3.27
C LEU A 127 -12.23 11.37 -3.03
N LEU A 128 -11.98 12.67 -3.00
CA LEU A 128 -13.03 13.67 -2.77
C LEU A 128 -14.14 13.59 -3.82
N THR A 129 -13.79 13.33 -5.08
CA THR A 129 -14.79 13.12 -6.13
C THR A 129 -15.68 11.91 -5.84
N ARG A 130 -15.11 10.81 -5.32
CA ARG A 130 -15.90 9.62 -4.91
C ARG A 130 -16.82 9.90 -3.74
N LEU A 131 -16.42 10.80 -2.83
CA LEU A 131 -17.22 11.15 -1.66
C LEU A 131 -18.41 12.08 -1.97
N THR A 132 -18.54 12.54 -3.22
CA THR A 132 -19.77 13.24 -3.66
C THR A 132 -20.94 12.29 -3.90
N ASP A 133 -20.69 10.97 -3.89
CA ASP A 133 -21.75 9.96 -3.93
C ASP A 133 -22.46 9.89 -2.57
N ASP A 134 -23.75 10.15 -2.54
CA ASP A 134 -24.59 10.18 -1.32
C ASP A 134 -24.64 8.83 -0.59
N ASN A 135 -24.15 7.75 -1.21
CA ASN A 135 -24.11 6.42 -0.58
C ASN A 135 -22.95 6.25 0.41
N VAL A 136 -21.91 7.09 0.36
CA VAL A 136 -20.75 6.95 1.26
C VAL A 136 -21.07 7.55 2.64
N GLN A 137 -21.06 6.70 3.66
CA GLN A 137 -21.40 7.06 5.04
C GLN A 137 -20.19 7.11 5.97
N GLU A 138 -19.14 6.35 5.67
CA GLU A 138 -17.93 6.29 6.48
C GLU A 138 -16.66 6.21 5.63
N VAL A 139 -15.64 6.97 6.04
CA VAL A 139 -14.26 6.87 5.57
C VAL A 139 -13.38 6.42 6.73
N ILE A 140 -12.70 5.29 6.54
CA ILE A 140 -11.73 4.76 7.50
C ILE A 140 -10.33 5.14 7.00
N LEU A 141 -9.58 5.91 7.78
CA LEU A 141 -8.19 6.25 7.48
C LEU A 141 -7.27 5.16 8.02
N ALA A 142 -6.73 4.34 7.13
CA ALA A 142 -5.81 3.24 7.44
C ALA A 142 -4.40 3.57 6.92
N LEU A 143 -3.87 4.69 7.39
CA LEU A 143 -2.54 5.18 7.03
C LEU A 143 -1.51 4.78 8.10
N THR A 144 -0.26 4.60 7.66
CA THR A 144 0.85 4.27 8.58
C THR A 144 1.00 5.35 9.66
N PRO A 145 1.22 4.99 10.93
CA PRO A 145 1.38 5.95 12.04
C PRO A 145 2.77 6.60 12.04
N SER A 146 3.17 7.19 10.90
CA SER A 146 4.34 8.03 10.71
C SER A 146 3.97 9.51 10.73
N VAL A 147 4.97 10.40 10.73
CA VAL A 147 4.74 11.84 10.63
C VAL A 147 3.95 12.19 9.37
N GLU A 148 4.30 11.59 8.24
CA GLU A 148 3.64 11.80 6.94
C GLU A 148 2.21 11.24 6.94
N GLY A 149 2.01 10.05 7.55
CA GLY A 149 0.69 9.44 7.67
C GLY A 149 -0.25 10.23 8.56
N GLU A 150 0.23 10.76 9.69
CA GLU A 150 -0.55 11.65 10.56
C GLU A 150 -0.87 12.99 9.86
N ALA A 151 0.12 13.59 9.20
CA ALA A 151 -0.10 14.83 8.43
C ALA A 151 -1.13 14.63 7.33
N THR A 152 -1.03 13.53 6.58
CA THR A 152 -1.98 13.16 5.53
C THR A 152 -3.38 12.90 6.12
N SER A 153 -3.47 12.19 7.25
CA SER A 153 -4.74 11.93 7.95
C SER A 153 -5.42 13.22 8.40
N LEU A 154 -4.67 14.15 8.99
CA LEU A 154 -5.20 15.46 9.41
C LEU A 154 -5.66 16.29 8.22
N TYR A 155 -4.91 16.28 7.12
CA TYR A 155 -5.27 16.97 5.89
C TYR A 155 -6.56 16.41 5.30
N LEU A 156 -6.66 15.08 5.15
CA LEU A 156 -7.87 14.40 4.67
C LEU A 156 -9.08 14.69 5.57
N THR A 157 -8.90 14.63 6.89
CA THR A 157 -9.98 14.92 7.85
C THR A 157 -10.57 16.30 7.63
N LYS A 158 -9.73 17.33 7.41
CA LYS A 158 -10.20 18.69 7.12
C LYS A 158 -11.00 18.77 5.83
N LEU A 159 -10.57 18.05 4.78
CA LEU A 159 -11.22 18.06 3.48
C LEU A 159 -12.51 17.25 3.46
N ILE A 160 -12.59 16.15 4.23
CA ILE A 160 -13.77 15.26 4.25
C ILE A 160 -14.84 15.77 5.21
N LYS A 161 -14.48 16.47 6.28
CA LYS A 161 -15.44 16.97 7.30
C LYS A 161 -16.64 17.75 6.71
N PRO A 162 -16.49 18.61 5.68
CA PRO A 162 -17.62 19.33 5.09
C PRO A 162 -18.68 18.46 4.43
N PHE A 163 -18.34 17.21 4.05
CA PHE A 163 -19.29 16.27 3.42
C PHE A 163 -20.25 15.64 4.44
N GLY A 164 -20.04 15.83 5.75
CA GLY A 164 -20.88 15.23 6.79
C GLY A 164 -20.69 13.72 6.95
N ILE A 165 -19.68 13.15 6.31
CA ILE A 165 -19.35 11.72 6.33
C ILE A 165 -18.61 11.40 7.64
N LYS A 166 -18.93 10.26 8.26
CA LYS A 166 -18.21 9.77 9.43
C LYS A 166 -16.75 9.46 9.04
N ILE A 167 -15.81 9.99 9.81
CA ILE A 167 -14.38 9.72 9.64
C ILE A 167 -13.91 8.94 10.85
N SER A 168 -13.31 7.79 10.60
CA SER A 168 -12.65 6.96 11.60
C SER A 168 -11.23 6.61 11.18
N ARG A 169 -10.44 6.10 12.09
CA ARG A 169 -9.12 5.54 11.78
C ARG A 169 -8.94 4.18 12.43
N ILE A 170 -8.05 3.37 11.88
CA ILE A 170 -7.69 2.11 12.52
C ILE A 170 -7.07 2.39 13.89
N ALA A 171 -7.43 1.54 14.87
CA ALA A 171 -6.90 1.67 16.23
C ALA A 171 -5.38 1.46 16.24
N PHE A 172 -4.69 2.26 17.05
CA PHE A 172 -3.31 2.01 17.42
C PHE A 172 -3.31 1.17 18.70
N GLY A 173 -2.57 0.08 18.70
CA GLY A 173 -2.57 -0.82 19.83
C GLY A 173 -1.33 -1.69 19.90
N LEU A 174 -1.24 -2.43 20.99
CA LEU A 174 -0.20 -3.42 21.19
C LEU A 174 -0.42 -4.62 20.29
N PRO A 175 0.62 -5.16 19.65
CA PRO A 175 0.50 -6.40 18.91
C PRO A 175 0.05 -7.55 19.83
N VAL A 176 -0.84 -8.39 19.33
CA VAL A 176 -1.34 -9.55 20.09
C VAL A 176 -0.19 -10.52 20.40
N GLY A 177 -0.05 -10.91 21.67
CA GLY A 177 0.97 -11.85 22.11
C GLY A 177 2.33 -11.22 22.45
N VAL A 178 2.42 -9.89 22.47
CA VAL A 178 3.63 -9.18 22.94
C VAL A 178 3.43 -8.75 24.39
N ASP A 179 4.42 -9.05 25.25
CA ASP A 179 4.41 -8.58 26.62
C ASP A 179 4.62 -7.07 26.68
N LEU A 180 3.95 -6.40 27.64
CA LEU A 180 3.99 -4.93 27.76
C LEU A 180 5.41 -4.38 27.93
N GLU A 181 6.30 -5.13 28.56
CA GLU A 181 7.69 -4.72 28.80
C GLU A 181 8.54 -4.59 27.52
N PHE A 182 8.10 -5.21 26.41
CA PHE A 182 8.80 -5.14 25.12
C PHE A 182 8.21 -4.08 24.17
N ALA A 183 7.13 -3.43 24.57
CA ALA A 183 6.55 -2.34 23.78
C ALA A 183 7.30 -1.03 24.05
N ASP A 184 7.54 -0.25 22.99
CA ASP A 184 8.13 1.07 23.15
C ASP A 184 7.15 2.06 23.79
N ASP A 185 7.70 3.11 24.42
CA ASP A 185 6.93 4.12 25.16
C ASP A 185 5.85 4.81 24.32
N ALA A 186 6.14 5.07 23.05
CA ALA A 186 5.19 5.73 22.15
C ALA A 186 3.99 4.83 21.82
N THR A 187 4.25 3.53 21.57
CA THR A 187 3.20 2.53 21.36
C THR A 187 2.32 2.36 22.60
N LEU A 188 2.92 2.30 23.78
CA LEU A 188 2.18 2.20 25.05
C LEU A 188 1.33 3.45 25.30
N ALA A 189 1.88 4.64 25.10
CA ALA A 189 1.13 5.89 25.25
C ALA A 189 -0.09 5.93 24.33
N ARG A 190 0.07 5.59 23.06
CA ARG A 190 -1.04 5.55 22.07
C ARG A 190 -2.08 4.48 22.43
N ALA A 191 -1.67 3.31 22.92
CA ALA A 191 -2.58 2.27 23.35
C ALA A 191 -3.43 2.71 24.55
N ILE A 192 -2.85 3.45 25.50
CA ILE A 192 -3.55 4.01 26.67
C ILE A 192 -4.52 5.12 26.22
N GLU A 193 -4.11 6.00 25.32
CA GLU A 193 -4.99 7.05 24.75
C GLU A 193 -6.17 6.45 24.01
N GLY A 194 -5.93 5.40 23.21
CA GLY A 194 -6.94 4.73 22.38
C GLY A 194 -7.73 3.63 23.09
N ARG A 195 -7.63 3.51 24.45
CA ARG A 195 -8.34 2.47 25.20
C ARG A 195 -9.84 2.56 25.01
N SER A 196 -10.50 1.42 24.92
CA SER A 196 -11.97 1.29 24.83
C SER A 196 -12.54 0.81 26.16
N GLU A 197 -13.79 1.19 26.44
CA GLU A 197 -14.59 0.58 27.50
C GLU A 197 -14.97 -0.85 27.12
N LEU A 198 -15.06 -1.73 28.13
CA LEU A 198 -15.45 -3.14 27.98
C LEU A 198 -16.93 -3.33 28.27
#